data_fb5441961365bc8b529e0ddeaea24135
#
_entry.id   fb5441961365bc8b529e0ddeaea24135
#
_cell.length_a   1.000
_cell.length_b   1.000
_cell.length_c   1.000
_cell.angle_alpha   90.00
_cell.angle_beta   90.00
_cell.angle_gamma   90.00
#
_symmetry.space_group_name_H-M   'P 1'
#
loop_
_entity.id
_entity.type
_entity.pdbx_description
1 polymer ?
#
loop_
_entity_poly.entity_id
_entity_poly.type
_entity_poly.pdbx_seq_one_letter_code
_entity_poly.pdbx_strand_id
1 'polypeptide(L)'
;MGLFDRFKKQDCEICGKEVGMFGYKKLADGEICKDCVKLLSPWFEDRREATVAQIKEQLAYREQNAKEHENFTISRKLGDEEAFMYIEEVNGIPTRFFVTSRSDYKAENPDIISFKDVASCVTDIQVRDEEIKERNAEGQMVSCNPRRYKHHHDFFIKMEIRNNPYFDDIKFRINGSCITLETVGDIGGGFGGAALAGLFQGVGLSTAGVQTHSYRNSSENRRYEECRMICQKIEQAVEDGKRGAAAPAAQSAGADPLLKMIEQIKNAHDLGTVFSLQSEIAHQATSLPEFDWSRIKALTEAAVEAAKQRISAQETGSAPVQEAPKPKFCPNCGAPYEGGKFCQSCGSKLL
;
A
#
# COMPACT_ATOMS: atom_id res chain seq x y z
N MET A 1 -53.63 -16.04 4.13
CA MET A 1 -52.23 -16.08 4.61
C MET A 1 -52.18 -15.34 5.92
N GLY A 2 -51.97 -16.05 7.04
CA GLY A 2 -52.06 -15.47 8.40
C GLY A 2 -50.89 -14.59 8.74
N LEU A 3 -51.13 -13.55 9.52
CA LEU A 3 -50.12 -12.56 10.01
C LEU A 3 -48.97 -13.26 10.78
N PHE A 4 -49.21 -14.49 11.26
CA PHE A 4 -48.28 -15.31 12.05
C PHE A 4 -47.25 -16.07 11.19
N ASP A 5 -47.42 -16.24 9.88
CA ASP A 5 -46.44 -16.87 9.01
C ASP A 5 -45.17 -15.99 8.79
N ARG A 6 -45.22 -14.71 9.13
CA ARG A 6 -44.10 -13.79 9.07
C ARG A 6 -43.11 -13.93 10.23
N PHE A 7 -43.41 -14.71 11.26
CA PHE A 7 -42.56 -14.91 12.44
C PHE A 7 -41.86 -16.27 12.47
N LYS A 8 -41.91 -17.03 11.38
CA LYS A 8 -41.17 -18.29 11.32
C LYS A 8 -39.68 -17.98 11.37
N LYS A 9 -39.00 -18.61 12.29
CA LYS A 9 -37.56 -18.73 12.31
C LYS A 9 -37.13 -19.46 11.05
N GLN A 10 -36.03 -19.02 10.44
CA GLN A 10 -35.51 -19.59 9.20
C GLN A 10 -34.11 -20.07 9.42
N ASP A 11 -33.76 -21.19 8.80
CA ASP A 11 -32.41 -21.75 8.87
C ASP A 11 -31.53 -21.13 7.77
N CYS A 12 -30.31 -20.83 8.10
CA CYS A 12 -29.32 -20.41 7.12
C CYS A 12 -28.94 -21.60 6.24
N GLU A 13 -29.14 -21.50 4.91
CA GLU A 13 -28.84 -22.56 3.93
C GLU A 13 -27.33 -22.87 3.84
N ILE A 14 -26.49 -22.05 4.45
CA ILE A 14 -25.05 -22.22 4.45
C ILE A 14 -24.55 -22.94 5.71
N CYS A 15 -24.92 -22.45 6.90
CA CYS A 15 -24.40 -22.97 8.16
C CYS A 15 -25.45 -23.69 9.02
N GLY A 16 -26.71 -23.77 8.58
CA GLY A 16 -27.81 -24.41 9.32
C GLY A 16 -28.24 -23.67 10.59
N LYS A 17 -27.70 -22.47 10.89
CA LYS A 17 -28.06 -21.71 12.09
C LYS A 17 -29.47 -21.15 11.95
N GLU A 18 -30.30 -21.41 12.94
CA GLU A 18 -31.63 -20.79 13.06
C GLU A 18 -31.49 -19.31 13.33
N VAL A 19 -32.13 -18.46 12.53
CA VAL A 19 -32.06 -17.01 12.62
C VAL A 19 -33.47 -16.40 12.66
N GLY A 20 -33.63 -15.37 13.47
CA GLY A 20 -34.87 -14.59 13.52
C GLY A 20 -35.02 -13.69 12.30
N MET A 21 -36.20 -13.12 12.13
CA MET A 21 -36.68 -12.34 10.97
C MET A 21 -35.70 -11.23 10.47
N PHE A 22 -34.87 -10.65 11.32
CA PHE A 22 -33.89 -9.60 10.95
C PHE A 22 -32.45 -10.13 10.84
N GLY A 23 -32.24 -11.43 11.04
CA GLY A 23 -30.92 -12.06 11.08
C GLY A 23 -30.44 -12.61 9.74
N TYR A 24 -31.27 -12.63 8.70
CA TYR A 24 -30.96 -13.22 7.40
C TYR A 24 -30.98 -12.20 6.26
N LYS A 25 -30.39 -12.59 5.14
CA LYS A 25 -30.45 -11.94 3.84
C LYS A 25 -31.02 -12.90 2.83
N LYS A 26 -31.84 -12.42 1.89
CA LYS A 26 -32.42 -13.24 0.82
C LYS A 26 -31.39 -13.50 -0.28
N LEU A 27 -31.43 -14.71 -0.83
CA LEU A 27 -30.79 -15.16 -2.06
C LEU A 27 -31.87 -15.42 -3.14
N ALA A 28 -31.45 -15.81 -4.32
CA ALA A 28 -32.39 -16.15 -5.40
C ALA A 28 -33.27 -17.37 -5.03
N ASP A 29 -32.71 -18.36 -4.33
CA ASP A 29 -33.34 -19.65 -4.02
C ASP A 29 -33.25 -20.06 -2.54
N GLY A 30 -32.89 -19.12 -1.64
CA GLY A 30 -32.75 -19.42 -0.22
C GLY A 30 -32.43 -18.21 0.64
N GLU A 31 -31.88 -18.48 1.82
CA GLU A 31 -31.57 -17.45 2.80
C GLU A 31 -30.19 -17.71 3.46
N ILE A 32 -29.46 -16.64 3.75
CA ILE A 32 -28.14 -16.64 4.37
C ILE A 32 -28.12 -15.78 5.63
N CYS A 33 -27.54 -16.23 6.72
CA CYS A 33 -27.39 -15.43 7.93
C CYS A 33 -26.33 -14.33 7.77
N LYS A 34 -26.43 -13.29 8.60
CA LYS A 34 -25.49 -12.14 8.58
C LYS A 34 -24.04 -12.57 8.84
N ASP A 35 -23.82 -13.63 9.61
CA ASP A 35 -22.47 -14.10 9.91
C ASP A 35 -21.83 -14.75 8.66
N CYS A 36 -22.59 -15.56 7.92
CA CYS A 36 -22.11 -16.10 6.64
C CYS A 36 -21.93 -15.02 5.57
N VAL A 37 -22.76 -13.97 5.56
CA VAL A 37 -22.59 -12.82 4.64
C VAL A 37 -21.26 -12.14 4.85
N LYS A 38 -20.76 -12.03 6.09
CA LYS A 38 -19.46 -11.40 6.40
C LYS A 38 -18.27 -12.19 5.86
N LEU A 39 -18.45 -13.47 5.56
CA LEU A 39 -17.39 -14.32 5.00
C LEU A 39 -17.23 -14.15 3.48
N LEU A 40 -18.24 -13.57 2.82
CA LEU A 40 -18.21 -13.30 1.39
C LEU A 40 -17.24 -12.14 1.08
N SER A 41 -16.83 -12.04 -0.17
CA SER A 41 -16.07 -10.88 -0.65
C SER A 41 -16.84 -9.57 -0.41
N PRO A 42 -16.16 -8.50 0.07
CA PRO A 42 -16.79 -7.19 0.19
C PRO A 42 -17.20 -6.61 -1.16
N TRP A 43 -16.57 -7.05 -2.24
CA TRP A 43 -16.82 -6.62 -3.63
C TRP A 43 -17.95 -7.38 -4.31
N PHE A 44 -18.46 -8.45 -3.70
CA PHE A 44 -19.56 -9.25 -4.24
C PHE A 44 -20.90 -8.53 -3.98
N GLU A 45 -21.39 -7.75 -4.95
CA GLU A 45 -22.59 -6.93 -4.81
C GLU A 45 -23.89 -7.68 -5.13
N ASP A 46 -23.88 -8.60 -6.10
CA ASP A 46 -25.07 -9.31 -6.62
C ASP A 46 -25.57 -10.45 -5.74
N ARG A 47 -25.37 -10.34 -4.44
CA ARG A 47 -25.77 -11.39 -3.46
C ARG A 47 -27.24 -11.78 -3.51
N ARG A 48 -28.14 -10.84 -3.84
CA ARG A 48 -29.58 -11.09 -3.86
C ARG A 48 -30.02 -11.97 -5.04
N GLU A 49 -29.25 -11.92 -6.11
CA GLU A 49 -29.50 -12.64 -7.36
C GLU A 49 -28.75 -13.98 -7.38
N ALA A 50 -27.81 -14.16 -6.46
CA ALA A 50 -27.03 -15.38 -6.34
C ALA A 50 -27.84 -16.52 -5.70
N THR A 51 -27.63 -17.73 -6.21
CA THR A 51 -28.18 -18.95 -5.64
C THR A 51 -27.34 -19.43 -4.44
N VAL A 52 -27.91 -20.30 -3.62
CA VAL A 52 -27.18 -20.97 -2.52
C VAL A 52 -25.93 -21.70 -3.03
N ALA A 53 -26.01 -22.32 -4.23
CA ALA A 53 -24.86 -22.99 -4.84
C ALA A 53 -23.72 -22.00 -5.14
N GLN A 54 -24.03 -20.88 -5.78
CA GLN A 54 -23.05 -19.81 -6.08
C GLN A 54 -22.43 -19.20 -4.82
N ILE A 55 -23.23 -19.06 -3.74
CA ILE A 55 -22.68 -18.62 -2.44
C ILE A 55 -21.69 -19.64 -1.88
N LYS A 56 -21.97 -20.94 -1.96
CA LYS A 56 -21.05 -21.99 -1.52
C LYS A 56 -19.75 -22.01 -2.34
N GLU A 57 -19.83 -21.80 -3.65
CA GLU A 57 -18.67 -21.67 -4.53
C GLU A 57 -17.82 -20.44 -4.16
N GLN A 58 -18.46 -19.32 -3.88
CA GLN A 58 -17.75 -18.12 -3.45
C GLN A 58 -17.09 -18.31 -2.07
N LEU A 59 -17.72 -19.02 -1.14
CA LEU A 59 -17.09 -19.33 0.14
C LEU A 59 -15.87 -20.24 -0.03
N ALA A 60 -15.92 -21.23 -0.93
CA ALA A 60 -14.76 -22.05 -1.26
C ALA A 60 -13.61 -21.21 -1.88
N TYR A 61 -13.93 -20.24 -2.76
CA TYR A 61 -12.97 -19.26 -3.24
C TYR A 61 -12.35 -18.46 -2.08
N ARG A 62 -13.15 -18.01 -1.11
CA ARG A 62 -12.67 -17.28 0.07
C ARG A 62 -11.74 -18.12 0.97
N GLU A 63 -12.01 -19.41 1.09
CA GLU A 63 -11.12 -20.34 1.80
C GLU A 63 -9.77 -20.49 1.07
N GLN A 64 -9.78 -20.54 -0.26
CA GLN A 64 -8.56 -20.57 -1.06
C GLN A 64 -7.79 -19.25 -0.94
N ASN A 65 -8.47 -18.11 -1.01
CA ASN A 65 -7.89 -16.79 -0.81
C ASN A 65 -7.19 -16.67 0.56
N ALA A 66 -7.79 -17.21 1.63
CA ALA A 66 -7.19 -17.23 2.96
C ALA A 66 -5.85 -18.01 3.00
N LYS A 67 -5.76 -19.13 2.29
CA LYS A 67 -4.51 -19.90 2.15
C LYS A 67 -3.45 -19.13 1.35
N GLU A 68 -3.86 -18.37 0.36
CA GLU A 68 -2.96 -17.53 -0.42
C GLU A 68 -2.35 -16.40 0.41
N HIS A 69 -3.08 -15.86 1.40
CA HIS A 69 -2.54 -14.89 2.36
C HIS A 69 -1.39 -15.44 3.22
N GLU A 70 -1.31 -16.76 3.43
CA GLU A 70 -0.19 -17.37 4.16
C GLU A 70 1.14 -17.23 3.41
N ASN A 71 1.06 -17.23 2.07
CA ASN A 71 2.21 -17.14 1.16
C ASN A 71 2.39 -15.75 0.54
N PHE A 72 1.54 -14.77 0.88
CA PHE A 72 1.63 -13.43 0.33
C PHE A 72 2.76 -12.64 1.02
N THR A 73 3.70 -12.15 0.23
CA THR A 73 4.83 -11.33 0.72
C THR A 73 4.58 -9.85 0.43
N ILE A 74 4.40 -9.06 1.48
CA ILE A 74 4.21 -7.62 1.34
C ILE A 74 5.55 -6.96 1.01
N SER A 75 5.68 -6.47 -0.23
CA SER A 75 6.85 -5.72 -0.70
C SER A 75 6.64 -4.22 -0.60
N ARG A 76 5.40 -3.76 -0.82
CA ARG A 76 5.05 -2.33 -0.81
C ARG A 76 3.65 -2.11 -0.28
N LYS A 77 3.43 -0.95 0.35
CA LYS A 77 2.13 -0.49 0.85
C LYS A 77 1.86 0.91 0.30
N LEU A 78 0.73 1.11 -0.35
CA LEU A 78 0.26 2.40 -0.87
C LEU A 78 -1.13 2.69 -0.31
N GLY A 79 -1.39 3.91 0.09
CA GLY A 79 -2.70 4.30 0.65
C GLY A 79 -2.54 5.31 1.76
N ASP A 80 -3.67 5.67 2.35
CA ASP A 80 -3.78 6.60 3.47
C ASP A 80 -4.84 6.05 4.46
N GLU A 81 -5.32 6.86 5.39
CA GLU A 81 -6.14 6.53 6.55
C GLU A 81 -7.28 5.52 6.31
N GLU A 82 -7.99 5.59 5.18
CA GLU A 82 -9.19 4.80 4.93
C GLU A 82 -8.89 3.44 4.30
N ALA A 83 -7.98 3.39 3.33
CA ALA A 83 -7.61 2.13 2.69
C ALA A 83 -6.15 2.08 2.27
N PHE A 84 -5.60 0.89 2.35
CA PHE A 84 -4.24 0.59 1.91
C PHE A 84 -4.26 -0.54 0.88
N MET A 85 -3.53 -0.35 -0.19
CA MET A 85 -3.19 -1.36 -1.17
C MET A 85 -1.84 -1.99 -0.78
N TYR A 86 -1.86 -3.27 -0.45
CA TYR A 86 -0.67 -4.06 -0.13
C TYR A 86 -0.25 -4.82 -1.38
N ILE A 87 0.99 -4.69 -1.79
CA ILE A 87 1.52 -5.16 -3.07
C ILE A 87 2.60 -6.21 -2.82
N GLU A 88 2.50 -7.31 -3.52
CA GLU A 88 3.54 -8.32 -3.65
C GLU A 88 4.32 -8.08 -4.96
N GLU A 89 5.63 -8.06 -4.86
CA GLU A 89 6.54 -7.90 -6.00
C GLU A 89 7.45 -9.12 -6.12
N VAL A 90 7.59 -9.62 -7.33
CA VAL A 90 8.56 -10.66 -7.66
C VAL A 90 9.61 -10.05 -8.59
N ASN A 91 10.86 -10.05 -8.16
CA ASN A 91 11.95 -9.41 -8.90
C ASN A 91 11.68 -7.92 -9.20
N GLY A 92 11.04 -7.19 -8.27
CA GLY A 92 10.69 -5.78 -8.42
C GLY A 92 9.51 -5.50 -9.37
N ILE A 93 8.82 -6.53 -9.85
CA ILE A 93 7.59 -6.39 -10.65
C ILE A 93 6.39 -6.63 -9.74
N PRO A 94 5.42 -5.71 -9.68
CA PRO A 94 4.15 -5.94 -9.00
C PRO A 94 3.40 -7.12 -9.64
N THR A 95 3.02 -8.11 -8.82
CA THR A 95 2.37 -9.33 -9.30
C THR A 95 0.95 -9.47 -8.80
N ARG A 96 0.75 -9.26 -7.49
CA ARG A 96 -0.54 -9.38 -6.82
C ARG A 96 -0.72 -8.28 -5.80
N PHE A 97 -1.94 -7.96 -5.47
CA PHE A 97 -2.28 -7.01 -4.42
C PHE A 97 -3.58 -7.39 -3.71
N PHE A 98 -3.80 -6.79 -2.56
CA PHE A 98 -5.11 -6.72 -1.91
C PHE A 98 -5.32 -5.33 -1.30
N VAL A 99 -6.58 -4.98 -1.02
CA VAL A 99 -6.96 -3.68 -0.43
C VAL A 99 -7.69 -3.91 0.87
N THR A 100 -7.27 -3.23 1.92
CA THR A 100 -7.95 -3.25 3.23
C THR A 100 -7.64 -1.98 4.04
N SER A 101 -8.54 -1.61 4.93
CA SER A 101 -8.33 -0.56 5.95
C SER A 101 -7.66 -1.10 7.22
N ARG A 102 -7.60 -2.42 7.39
CA ARG A 102 -7.23 -3.08 8.66
C ARG A 102 -5.77 -3.53 8.67
N SER A 103 -5.15 -3.43 9.84
CA SER A 103 -3.82 -4.00 10.08
C SER A 103 -3.86 -5.52 10.27
N ASP A 104 -4.98 -6.06 10.79
CA ASP A 104 -5.23 -7.48 10.98
C ASP A 104 -5.89 -8.13 9.73
N TYR A 105 -5.38 -7.81 8.55
CA TYR A 105 -5.95 -8.20 7.26
C TYR A 105 -6.16 -9.72 7.10
N LYS A 106 -5.35 -10.56 7.76
CA LYS A 106 -5.53 -12.02 7.70
C LYS A 106 -6.87 -12.47 8.26
N ALA A 107 -7.39 -11.79 9.30
CA ALA A 107 -8.70 -12.08 9.86
C ALA A 107 -9.86 -11.59 8.96
N GLU A 108 -9.63 -10.49 8.22
CA GLU A 108 -10.59 -9.95 7.27
C GLU A 108 -10.61 -10.75 5.95
N ASN A 109 -9.47 -11.35 5.60
CA ASN A 109 -9.29 -12.11 4.36
C ASN A 109 -9.63 -11.28 3.10
N PRO A 110 -9.01 -10.09 2.86
CA PRO A 110 -9.28 -9.30 1.66
C PRO A 110 -8.91 -10.06 0.39
N ASP A 111 -9.61 -9.81 -0.71
CA ASP A 111 -9.38 -10.54 -1.96
C ASP A 111 -8.00 -10.21 -2.55
N ILE A 112 -7.19 -11.24 -2.79
CA ILE A 112 -5.92 -11.13 -3.49
C ILE A 112 -6.22 -11.10 -4.99
N ILE A 113 -5.80 -10.01 -5.64
CA ILE A 113 -6.04 -9.74 -7.05
C ILE A 113 -4.69 -9.71 -7.77
N SER A 114 -4.63 -10.34 -8.93
CA SER A 114 -3.44 -10.27 -9.79
C SER A 114 -3.48 -9.00 -10.66
N PHE A 115 -2.38 -8.28 -10.78
CA PHE A 115 -2.28 -7.11 -11.66
C PHE A 115 -2.60 -7.41 -13.13
N LYS A 116 -2.36 -8.65 -13.60
CA LYS A 116 -2.72 -9.08 -14.96
C LYS A 116 -4.23 -9.06 -15.21
N ASP A 117 -5.04 -9.18 -14.14
CA ASP A 117 -6.49 -9.21 -14.22
C ASP A 117 -7.12 -7.81 -14.06
N VAL A 118 -6.31 -6.76 -13.82
CA VAL A 118 -6.77 -5.38 -13.81
C VAL A 118 -6.89 -4.84 -15.24
N ALA A 119 -8.11 -4.56 -15.66
CA ALA A 119 -8.38 -3.99 -16.99
C ALA A 119 -8.04 -2.50 -17.02
N SER A 120 -8.56 -1.75 -16.07
CA SER A 120 -8.34 -0.30 -15.92
C SER A 120 -8.16 0.07 -14.44
N CYS A 121 -7.45 1.17 -14.20
CA CYS A 121 -7.32 1.80 -12.89
C CYS A 121 -7.40 3.31 -13.09
N VAL A 122 -8.33 3.97 -12.42
CA VAL A 122 -8.54 5.41 -12.54
C VAL A 122 -8.78 6.06 -11.19
N THR A 123 -8.23 7.24 -11.02
CA THR A 123 -8.53 8.13 -9.89
C THR A 123 -9.86 8.83 -10.12
N ASP A 124 -10.78 8.73 -9.17
CA ASP A 124 -12.07 9.43 -9.14
C ASP A 124 -12.09 10.42 -7.97
N ILE A 125 -11.88 11.69 -8.26
CA ILE A 125 -11.93 12.75 -7.23
C ILE A 125 -13.36 13.32 -7.21
N GLN A 126 -14.11 12.99 -6.17
CA GLN A 126 -15.44 13.53 -5.97
C GLN A 126 -15.36 14.86 -5.25
N VAL A 127 -15.94 15.89 -5.83
CA VAL A 127 -15.95 17.24 -5.27
C VAL A 127 -17.38 17.66 -4.97
N ARG A 128 -17.58 18.18 -3.75
CA ARG A 128 -18.83 18.79 -3.34
C ARG A 128 -18.56 20.23 -2.91
N ASP A 129 -19.25 21.17 -3.57
CA ASP A 129 -19.08 22.59 -3.30
C ASP A 129 -20.14 23.08 -2.29
N GLU A 130 -19.70 23.91 -1.35
CA GLU A 130 -20.54 24.57 -0.34
C GLU A 130 -20.22 26.06 -0.33
N GLU A 131 -21.23 26.92 -0.55
CA GLU A 131 -21.06 28.37 -0.44
C GLU A 131 -20.96 28.79 1.04
N ILE A 132 -19.93 29.57 1.35
CA ILE A 132 -19.73 30.17 2.67
C ILE A 132 -20.58 31.43 2.74
N LYS A 133 -21.53 31.50 3.69
CA LYS A 133 -22.37 32.65 3.94
C LYS A 133 -22.04 33.32 5.27
N GLU A 134 -22.22 34.60 5.36
CA GLU A 134 -22.04 35.39 6.58
C GLU A 134 -23.38 36.01 7.06
N ARG A 135 -23.43 36.38 8.34
CA ARG A 135 -24.61 37.08 8.88
C ARG A 135 -24.47 38.57 8.64
N ASN A 136 -25.49 39.18 8.04
CA ASN A 136 -25.60 40.64 7.93
C ASN A 136 -26.04 41.28 9.27
N ALA A 137 -26.14 42.62 9.30
CA ALA A 137 -26.55 43.38 10.48
C ALA A 137 -27.96 43.02 10.99
N GLU A 138 -28.84 42.54 10.09
CA GLU A 138 -30.21 42.11 10.37
C GLU A 138 -30.29 40.64 10.81
N GLY A 139 -29.14 39.92 10.91
CA GLY A 139 -29.07 38.52 11.33
C GLY A 139 -29.39 37.51 10.24
N GLN A 140 -29.54 37.91 8.99
CA GLN A 140 -29.83 37.06 7.85
C GLN A 140 -28.50 36.48 7.28
N MET A 141 -28.56 35.23 6.78
CA MET A 141 -27.44 34.61 6.09
C MET A 141 -27.37 35.10 4.64
N VAL A 142 -26.30 35.83 4.31
CA VAL A 142 -26.05 36.40 2.98
C VAL A 142 -24.75 35.88 2.41
N SER A 143 -24.62 35.89 1.09
CA SER A 143 -23.37 35.54 0.41
C SER A 143 -22.28 36.54 0.77
N CYS A 144 -21.07 36.04 1.03
CA CYS A 144 -19.87 36.90 1.19
C CYS A 144 -19.61 37.73 -0.07
N ASN A 145 -19.00 38.88 0.07
CA ASN A 145 -18.55 39.70 -1.07
C ASN A 145 -17.05 40.02 -0.93
N PRO A 146 -16.16 39.42 -1.76
CA PRO A 146 -16.45 38.44 -2.83
C PRO A 146 -16.95 37.11 -2.29
N ARG A 147 -17.68 36.36 -3.10
CA ARG A 147 -18.20 35.03 -2.72
C ARG A 147 -17.08 34.10 -2.31
N ARG A 148 -17.38 33.20 -1.38
CA ARG A 148 -16.43 32.21 -0.86
C ARG A 148 -17.08 30.82 -0.92
N TYR A 149 -16.26 29.79 -1.25
CA TYR A 149 -16.70 28.43 -1.36
C TYR A 149 -15.77 27.49 -0.63
N LYS A 150 -16.33 26.43 -0.06
CA LYS A 150 -15.63 25.23 0.39
C LYS A 150 -15.79 24.15 -0.65
N HIS A 151 -14.68 23.53 -1.04
CA HIS A 151 -14.62 22.39 -1.93
C HIS A 151 -14.21 21.17 -1.14
N HIS A 152 -15.12 20.23 -0.97
CA HIS A 152 -14.93 19.00 -0.22
C HIS A 152 -14.51 17.90 -1.16
N HIS A 153 -13.27 17.41 -1.03
CA HIS A 153 -12.65 16.44 -1.91
C HIS A 153 -12.57 15.06 -1.25
N ASP A 154 -13.06 14.04 -1.95
CA ASP A 154 -12.92 12.64 -1.62
C ASP A 154 -12.23 11.92 -2.77
N PHE A 155 -11.10 11.26 -2.47
CA PHE A 155 -10.28 10.55 -3.42
C PHE A 155 -10.65 9.07 -3.44
N PHE A 156 -11.03 8.55 -4.59
CA PHE A 156 -11.30 7.15 -4.81
C PHE A 156 -10.40 6.58 -5.90
N ILE A 157 -10.05 5.31 -5.74
CA ILE A 157 -9.52 4.49 -6.81
C ILE A 157 -10.64 3.58 -7.28
N LYS A 158 -10.83 3.52 -8.59
CA LYS A 158 -11.71 2.56 -9.27
C LYS A 158 -10.87 1.67 -10.16
N MET A 159 -11.07 0.36 -10.06
CA MET A 159 -10.41 -0.62 -10.91
C MET A 159 -11.45 -1.53 -11.51
N GLU A 160 -11.36 -1.77 -12.80
CA GLU A 160 -12.05 -2.84 -13.51
C GLU A 160 -11.24 -4.13 -13.40
N ILE A 161 -11.87 -5.21 -12.97
CA ILE A 161 -11.25 -6.51 -12.76
C ILE A 161 -11.79 -7.51 -13.77
N ARG A 162 -10.90 -8.22 -14.46
CA ARG A 162 -11.23 -9.32 -15.37
C ARG A 162 -10.98 -10.65 -14.70
N ASN A 163 -11.60 -11.69 -15.24
CA ASN A 163 -11.36 -13.08 -14.85
C ASN A 163 -11.70 -13.42 -13.38
N ASN A 164 -12.41 -12.54 -12.66
CA ASN A 164 -12.98 -12.88 -11.36
C ASN A 164 -14.48 -13.15 -11.54
N PRO A 165 -15.00 -14.32 -11.15
CA PRO A 165 -16.41 -14.65 -11.36
C PRO A 165 -17.37 -14.01 -10.36
N TYR A 166 -16.85 -13.27 -9.37
CA TYR A 166 -17.65 -12.75 -8.25
C TYR A 166 -17.74 -11.24 -8.20
N PHE A 167 -16.85 -10.53 -8.87
CA PHE A 167 -16.87 -9.08 -9.02
C PHE A 167 -16.06 -8.66 -10.25
N ASP A 168 -16.47 -7.62 -10.92
CA ASP A 168 -15.86 -7.07 -12.12
C ASP A 168 -15.26 -5.68 -11.89
N ASP A 169 -15.53 -5.06 -10.74
CA ASP A 169 -14.92 -3.82 -10.31
C ASP A 169 -14.66 -3.78 -8.80
N ILE A 170 -13.73 -2.90 -8.42
CA ILE A 170 -13.49 -2.52 -7.03
C ILE A 170 -13.38 -1.00 -6.93
N LYS A 171 -13.95 -0.44 -5.89
CA LYS A 171 -13.85 0.98 -5.58
C LYS A 171 -13.53 1.17 -4.11
N PHE A 172 -12.46 1.89 -3.82
CA PHE A 172 -12.09 2.21 -2.45
C PHE A 172 -11.65 3.67 -2.30
N ARG A 173 -11.88 4.22 -1.11
CA ARG A 173 -11.53 5.58 -0.76
C ARG A 173 -10.13 5.62 -0.16
N ILE A 174 -9.37 6.68 -0.45
CA ILE A 174 -8.00 6.88 0.05
C ILE A 174 -8.01 7.68 1.34
N ASN A 175 -8.62 8.86 1.35
CA ASN A 175 -8.66 9.75 2.51
C ASN A 175 -9.73 9.34 3.52
N GLY A 176 -9.39 9.24 4.79
CA GLY A 176 -10.33 8.91 5.88
C GLY A 176 -11.36 10.02 6.12
N SER A 177 -10.92 11.26 6.16
CA SER A 177 -11.79 12.44 6.25
C SER A 177 -11.73 13.28 4.98
N CYS A 178 -12.85 13.91 4.65
CA CYS A 178 -12.97 14.82 3.52
C CYS A 178 -11.93 15.96 3.61
N ILE A 179 -11.24 16.25 2.49
CA ILE A 179 -10.25 17.33 2.41
C ILE A 179 -10.97 18.58 1.92
N THR A 180 -10.95 19.65 2.72
CA THR A 180 -11.69 20.87 2.45
C THR A 180 -10.75 21.99 2.02
N LEU A 181 -10.85 22.41 0.77
CA LEU A 181 -10.16 23.58 0.24
C LEU A 181 -11.13 24.76 0.11
N GLU A 182 -10.63 25.98 0.37
CA GLU A 182 -11.45 27.19 0.23
C GLU A 182 -10.98 28.03 -0.96
N THR A 183 -11.93 28.59 -1.69
CA THR A 183 -11.68 29.57 -2.76
C THR A 183 -12.47 30.85 -2.53
N VAL A 184 -12.00 31.95 -3.12
CA VAL A 184 -12.66 33.26 -3.11
C VAL A 184 -12.82 33.73 -4.55
N GLY A 185 -13.99 34.24 -4.87
CA GLY A 185 -14.35 34.75 -6.20
C GLY A 185 -15.51 33.98 -6.81
N ASP A 186 -16.10 34.52 -7.86
CA ASP A 186 -17.16 33.81 -8.60
C ASP A 186 -16.55 32.64 -9.35
N ILE A 187 -17.09 31.45 -9.09
CA ILE A 187 -16.83 30.30 -9.94
C ILE A 187 -17.49 30.63 -11.28
N GLY A 188 -16.69 31.02 -12.26
CA GLY A 188 -17.18 31.33 -13.62
C GLY A 188 -18.07 30.19 -14.12
N GLY A 189 -19.35 30.54 -14.37
CA GLY A 189 -20.47 29.64 -14.56
C GLY A 189 -20.18 28.40 -15.39
N GLY A 190 -20.30 27.25 -14.75
CA GLY A 190 -20.25 25.94 -15.40
C GLY A 190 -19.74 24.85 -14.47
N PHE A 191 -20.55 23.82 -14.30
CA PHE A 191 -20.13 22.53 -13.72
C PHE A 191 -18.80 22.08 -14.32
N GLY A 192 -17.72 22.14 -13.57
CA GLY A 192 -16.40 21.65 -14.02
C GLY A 192 -15.20 22.57 -13.81
N GLY A 193 -15.39 23.80 -13.32
CA GLY A 193 -14.27 24.76 -13.18
C GLY A 193 -13.13 24.29 -12.26
N ALA A 194 -13.44 23.61 -11.18
CA ALA A 194 -12.43 23.10 -10.25
C ALA A 194 -11.70 21.84 -10.79
N ALA A 195 -12.42 20.96 -11.51
CA ALA A 195 -11.81 19.79 -12.16
C ALA A 195 -10.91 20.18 -13.33
N LEU A 196 -11.26 21.27 -14.06
CA LEU A 196 -10.45 21.79 -15.17
C LEU A 196 -9.21 22.56 -14.70
N ALA A 197 -9.24 23.25 -13.56
CA ALA A 197 -8.08 23.95 -13.04
C ALA A 197 -6.91 23.00 -12.71
N GLY A 198 -7.20 21.79 -12.21
CA GLY A 198 -6.19 20.76 -11.96
C GLY A 198 -5.58 20.15 -13.23
N LEU A 199 -6.36 20.03 -14.29
CA LEU A 199 -5.91 19.51 -15.60
C LEU A 199 -5.05 20.51 -16.39
N PHE A 200 -5.23 21.83 -16.19
CA PHE A 200 -4.53 22.87 -16.97
C PHE A 200 -3.23 23.37 -16.34
N GLN A 201 -2.93 23.03 -15.08
CA GLN A 201 -1.62 23.40 -14.48
C GLN A 201 -0.41 22.74 -15.14
N GLY A 202 -0.64 21.68 -15.94
CA GLY A 202 0.43 21.00 -16.72
C GLY A 202 0.69 21.56 -18.11
N VAL A 203 -0.14 22.46 -18.66
CA VAL A 203 -0.11 22.86 -20.09
C VAL A 203 0.08 24.38 -20.32
N GLY A 204 0.47 25.14 -19.31
CA GLY A 204 0.88 26.55 -19.52
C GLY A 204 -0.17 27.48 -20.14
N LEU A 205 -1.46 27.13 -20.14
CA LEU A 205 -2.55 27.99 -20.63
C LEU A 205 -3.02 28.89 -19.47
N SER A 206 -2.68 30.16 -19.59
CA SER A 206 -3.14 31.23 -18.71
C SER A 206 -4.67 31.35 -18.76
N THR A 207 -5.35 30.88 -17.73
CA THR A 207 -6.76 31.21 -17.51
C THR A 207 -6.83 32.62 -16.92
N ALA A 208 -6.83 33.61 -17.78
CA ALA A 208 -7.08 34.99 -17.39
C ALA A 208 -8.48 35.08 -16.77
N GLY A 209 -8.57 35.27 -15.45
CA GLY A 209 -9.80 35.59 -14.73
C GLY A 209 -10.14 34.81 -13.48
N VAL A 210 -9.49 33.66 -13.20
CA VAL A 210 -9.70 32.93 -11.95
C VAL A 210 -8.52 33.16 -11.01
N GLN A 211 -8.62 34.16 -10.14
CA GLN A 211 -7.69 34.29 -9.01
C GLN A 211 -8.08 33.22 -7.98
N THR A 212 -7.51 32.03 -8.11
CA THR A 212 -7.55 31.02 -7.06
C THR A 212 -6.63 31.48 -5.92
N HIS A 213 -7.12 32.34 -5.06
CA HIS A 213 -6.50 32.56 -3.77
C HIS A 213 -6.81 31.32 -2.91
N SER A 214 -5.91 30.35 -2.94
CA SER A 214 -5.85 29.27 -1.96
C SER A 214 -5.71 29.91 -0.58
N TYR A 215 -6.81 30.07 0.14
CA TYR A 215 -6.77 30.55 1.52
C TYR A 215 -6.16 29.47 2.41
N ARG A 216 -4.96 29.75 2.83
CA ARG A 216 -4.21 29.40 4.04
C ARG A 216 -4.68 28.18 4.87
N ASN A 217 -5.02 27.07 4.26
CA ASN A 217 -4.90 25.86 5.01
C ASN A 217 -3.77 25.01 4.43
N SER A 218 -2.53 25.36 4.79
CA SER A 218 -1.33 24.67 4.29
C SER A 218 -1.32 23.19 4.61
N SER A 219 -2.06 22.75 5.65
CA SER A 219 -2.25 21.34 5.99
C SER A 219 -3.21 20.65 5.03
N GLU A 220 -4.38 21.23 4.71
CA GLU A 220 -5.35 20.66 3.78
C GLU A 220 -4.80 20.59 2.35
N ASN A 221 -4.11 21.64 1.89
CA ASN A 221 -3.44 21.61 0.58
C ASN A 221 -2.38 20.50 0.51
N ARG A 222 -1.60 20.30 1.59
CA ARG A 222 -0.61 19.22 1.65
C ARG A 222 -1.29 17.85 1.61
N ARG A 223 -2.35 17.63 2.40
CA ARG A 223 -3.13 16.40 2.38
C ARG A 223 -3.72 16.12 0.99
N TYR A 224 -4.24 17.15 0.31
CA TYR A 224 -4.72 17.02 -1.06
C TYR A 224 -3.64 16.51 -2.01
N GLU A 225 -2.46 17.12 -1.98
CA GLU A 225 -1.32 16.71 -2.82
C GLU A 225 -0.80 15.31 -2.43
N GLU A 226 -0.77 14.98 -1.15
CA GLU A 226 -0.41 13.65 -0.66
C GLU A 226 -1.35 12.58 -1.20
N CYS A 227 -2.68 12.77 -1.10
CA CYS A 227 -3.67 11.86 -1.65
C CYS A 227 -3.54 11.74 -3.18
N ARG A 228 -3.34 12.86 -3.89
CA ARG A 228 -3.12 12.86 -5.33
C ARG A 228 -1.90 12.03 -5.72
N MET A 229 -0.79 12.21 -4.99
CA MET A 229 0.44 11.43 -5.22
C MET A 229 0.25 9.95 -4.90
N ILE A 230 -0.52 9.60 -3.88
CA ILE A 230 -0.84 8.20 -3.56
C ILE A 230 -1.64 7.57 -4.71
N CYS A 231 -2.67 8.25 -5.22
CA CYS A 231 -3.44 7.79 -6.36
C CYS A 231 -2.55 7.54 -7.58
N GLN A 232 -1.68 8.48 -7.93
CA GLN A 232 -0.73 8.33 -9.05
C GLN A 232 0.22 7.13 -8.84
N LYS A 233 0.72 6.91 -7.63
CA LYS A 233 1.57 5.75 -7.31
C LYS A 233 0.80 4.43 -7.44
N ILE A 234 -0.48 4.40 -7.12
CA ILE A 234 -1.33 3.22 -7.31
C ILE A 234 -1.55 2.95 -8.80
N GLU A 235 -1.91 3.97 -9.59
CA GLU A 235 -2.05 3.86 -11.05
C GLU A 235 -0.75 3.37 -11.70
N GLN A 236 0.40 3.93 -11.30
CA GLN A 236 1.70 3.50 -11.76
C GLN A 236 2.00 2.04 -11.41
N ALA A 237 1.69 1.60 -10.19
CA ALA A 237 1.90 0.21 -9.77
C ALA A 237 1.04 -0.76 -10.61
N VAL A 238 -0.19 -0.38 -10.95
CA VAL A 238 -1.06 -1.16 -11.84
C VAL A 238 -0.45 -1.26 -13.24
N GLU A 239 0.01 -0.15 -13.82
CA GLU A 239 0.63 -0.15 -15.14
C GLU A 239 1.93 -0.96 -15.18
N ASP A 240 2.75 -0.88 -14.13
CA ASP A 240 3.99 -1.65 -14.01
C ASP A 240 3.69 -3.15 -13.90
N GLY A 241 2.69 -3.52 -13.09
CA GLY A 241 2.25 -4.92 -12.95
C GLY A 241 1.68 -5.49 -14.25
N LYS A 242 0.86 -4.72 -14.98
CA LYS A 242 0.33 -5.10 -16.30
C LYS A 242 1.44 -5.30 -17.33
N ARG A 243 2.40 -4.38 -17.40
CA ARG A 243 3.56 -4.48 -18.29
C ARG A 243 4.45 -5.68 -17.95
N GLY A 244 4.72 -5.89 -16.66
CA GLY A 244 5.49 -7.04 -16.21
C GLY A 244 4.83 -8.37 -16.55
N ALA A 245 3.50 -8.44 -16.48
CA ALA A 245 2.73 -9.62 -16.85
C ALA A 245 2.63 -9.83 -18.40
N ALA A 246 2.67 -8.73 -19.16
CA ALA A 246 2.59 -8.77 -20.63
C ALA A 246 3.96 -9.01 -21.30
N ALA A 247 5.06 -8.82 -20.57
CA ALA A 247 6.39 -9.06 -21.09
C ALA A 247 6.55 -10.55 -21.44
N PRO A 248 6.79 -10.93 -22.70
CA PRO A 248 7.03 -12.32 -23.05
C PRO A 248 8.27 -12.81 -22.32
N ALA A 249 8.28 -14.08 -21.91
CA ALA A 249 9.41 -14.72 -21.23
C ALA A 249 10.77 -14.56 -21.95
N ALA A 250 10.73 -14.20 -23.24
CA ALA A 250 11.92 -13.92 -24.06
C ALA A 250 12.59 -12.56 -23.73
N GLN A 251 11.87 -11.59 -23.15
CA GLN A 251 12.47 -10.29 -22.74
C GLN A 251 13.15 -10.37 -21.37
N SER A 252 12.84 -11.38 -20.57
CA SER A 252 13.53 -11.63 -19.30
C SER A 252 14.89 -12.33 -19.49
N ALA A 253 15.17 -12.89 -20.66
CA ALA A 253 16.45 -13.62 -20.90
C ALA A 253 17.69 -12.74 -20.75
N GLY A 254 17.58 -11.42 -21.02
CA GLY A 254 18.66 -10.46 -20.78
C GLY A 254 18.76 -9.99 -19.32
N ALA A 255 17.67 -10.03 -18.56
CA ALA A 255 17.65 -9.62 -17.16
C ALA A 255 18.04 -10.74 -16.18
N ASP A 256 17.87 -12.02 -16.57
CA ASP A 256 18.22 -13.17 -15.73
C ASP A 256 19.70 -13.20 -15.25
N PRO A 257 20.70 -12.92 -16.10
CA PRO A 257 22.09 -12.83 -15.66
C PRO A 257 22.29 -11.70 -14.65
N LEU A 258 21.66 -10.53 -14.86
CA LEU A 258 21.76 -9.37 -14.00
C LEU A 258 21.09 -9.60 -12.64
N LEU A 259 19.94 -10.29 -12.61
CA LEU A 259 19.30 -10.69 -11.36
C LEU A 259 20.17 -11.66 -10.53
N LYS A 260 20.88 -12.58 -11.19
CA LYS A 260 21.85 -13.45 -10.52
C LYS A 260 23.03 -12.65 -9.94
N MET A 261 23.51 -11.64 -10.66
CA MET A 261 24.56 -10.75 -10.13
C MET A 261 24.06 -9.91 -8.96
N ILE A 262 22.82 -9.44 -8.98
CA ILE A 262 22.18 -8.75 -7.84
C ILE A 262 22.09 -9.68 -6.62
N GLU A 263 21.78 -10.96 -6.82
CA GLU A 263 21.77 -11.94 -5.72
C GLU A 263 23.18 -12.20 -5.18
N GLN A 264 24.20 -12.18 -6.04
CA GLN A 264 25.59 -12.25 -5.61
C GLN A 264 26.00 -11.03 -4.77
N ILE A 265 25.52 -9.82 -5.10
CA ILE A 265 25.71 -8.62 -4.26
C ILE A 265 25.11 -8.83 -2.87
N LYS A 266 23.90 -9.36 -2.76
CA LYS A 266 23.26 -9.64 -1.47
C LYS A 266 24.09 -10.62 -0.61
N ASN A 267 24.83 -11.53 -1.24
CA ASN A 267 25.62 -12.55 -0.56
C ASN A 267 27.12 -12.21 -0.46
N ALA A 268 27.57 -11.08 -0.99
CA ALA A 268 28.97 -10.66 -0.97
C ALA A 268 29.47 -10.41 0.47
N HIS A 269 30.72 -10.79 0.73
CA HIS A 269 31.35 -10.67 2.04
C HIS A 269 32.30 -9.46 2.16
N ASP A 270 32.60 -8.78 1.07
CA ASP A 270 33.45 -7.61 1.03
C ASP A 270 32.90 -6.53 0.07
N LEU A 271 33.24 -5.27 0.35
CA LEU A 271 32.79 -4.14 -0.44
C LEU A 271 33.39 -4.08 -1.86
N GLY A 272 34.59 -4.64 -2.07
CA GLY A 272 35.23 -4.70 -3.39
C GLY A 272 34.40 -5.52 -4.38
N THR A 273 33.95 -6.71 -3.95
CA THR A 273 33.04 -7.57 -4.72
C THR A 273 31.71 -6.87 -4.99
N VAL A 274 31.13 -6.17 -3.99
CA VAL A 274 29.87 -5.41 -4.15
C VAL A 274 30.01 -4.36 -5.24
N PHE A 275 31.04 -3.53 -5.21
CA PHE A 275 31.24 -2.46 -6.20
C PHE A 275 31.60 -2.97 -7.59
N SER A 276 32.36 -4.08 -7.68
CA SER A 276 32.69 -4.71 -8.96
C SER A 276 31.42 -5.21 -9.67
N LEU A 277 30.55 -5.94 -8.94
CA LEU A 277 29.28 -6.44 -9.47
C LEU A 277 28.32 -5.30 -9.80
N GLN A 278 28.26 -4.25 -9.00
CA GLN A 278 27.46 -3.06 -9.29
C GLN A 278 27.87 -2.39 -10.60
N SER A 279 29.17 -2.25 -10.83
CA SER A 279 29.70 -1.66 -12.07
C SER A 279 29.38 -2.50 -13.29
N GLU A 280 29.53 -3.83 -13.17
CA GLU A 280 29.23 -4.78 -14.25
C GLU A 280 27.74 -4.78 -14.60
N ILE A 281 26.85 -4.77 -13.58
CA ILE A 281 25.40 -4.65 -13.80
C ILE A 281 25.07 -3.34 -14.50
N ALA A 282 25.65 -2.21 -14.07
CA ALA A 282 25.42 -0.91 -14.70
C ALA A 282 25.83 -0.91 -16.18
N HIS A 283 26.95 -1.54 -16.52
CA HIS A 283 27.42 -1.67 -17.90
C HIS A 283 26.49 -2.53 -18.76
N GLN A 284 26.10 -3.72 -18.28
CA GLN A 284 25.24 -4.63 -19.02
C GLN A 284 23.80 -4.13 -19.11
N ALA A 285 23.31 -3.42 -18.10
CA ALA A 285 21.94 -2.90 -18.05
C ALA A 285 21.69 -1.78 -19.08
N THR A 286 22.72 -1.11 -19.61
CA THR A 286 22.56 -0.05 -20.63
C THR A 286 21.95 -0.53 -21.94
N SER A 287 22.02 -1.83 -22.22
CA SER A 287 21.42 -2.45 -23.42
C SER A 287 19.95 -2.85 -23.21
N LEU A 288 19.39 -2.71 -22.01
CA LEU A 288 18.01 -3.08 -21.71
C LEU A 288 17.01 -1.99 -22.10
N PRO A 289 15.75 -2.35 -22.38
CA PRO A 289 14.66 -1.37 -22.47
C PRO A 289 14.58 -0.51 -21.21
N GLU A 290 14.11 0.74 -21.34
CA GLU A 290 14.10 1.74 -20.26
C GLU A 290 13.39 1.22 -18.98
N PHE A 291 12.31 0.47 -19.13
CA PHE A 291 11.60 -0.14 -18.01
C PHE A 291 12.46 -1.17 -17.26
N ASP A 292 13.09 -2.10 -17.99
CA ASP A 292 13.94 -3.13 -17.38
C ASP A 292 15.19 -2.51 -16.77
N TRP A 293 15.77 -1.49 -17.42
CA TRP A 293 16.90 -0.74 -16.89
C TRP A 293 16.59 -0.07 -15.57
N SER A 294 15.47 0.66 -15.47
CA SER A 294 15.03 1.34 -14.24
C SER A 294 14.80 0.35 -13.09
N ARG A 295 14.21 -0.79 -13.40
CA ARG A 295 13.98 -1.88 -12.45
C ARG A 295 15.29 -2.50 -11.94
N ILE A 296 16.20 -2.88 -12.85
CA ILE A 296 17.50 -3.47 -12.49
C ILE A 296 18.30 -2.47 -11.66
N LYS A 297 18.30 -1.19 -12.00
CA LYS A 297 18.95 -0.12 -11.23
C LYS A 297 18.43 -0.07 -9.79
N ALA A 298 17.12 0.00 -9.60
CA ALA A 298 16.51 0.06 -8.27
C ALA A 298 16.83 -1.18 -7.41
N LEU A 299 16.78 -2.38 -8.00
CA LEU A 299 17.12 -3.63 -7.32
C LEU A 299 18.61 -3.68 -6.94
N THR A 300 19.48 -3.19 -7.81
CA THR A 300 20.93 -3.13 -7.56
C THR A 300 21.24 -2.18 -6.43
N GLU A 301 20.66 -0.96 -6.42
CA GLU A 301 20.84 0.03 -5.36
C GLU A 301 20.39 -0.51 -3.99
N ALA A 302 19.22 -1.17 -3.93
CA ALA A 302 18.73 -1.80 -2.72
C ALA A 302 19.64 -2.94 -2.23
N ALA A 303 20.14 -3.78 -3.13
CA ALA A 303 21.05 -4.88 -2.79
C ALA A 303 22.40 -4.37 -2.28
N VAL A 304 22.95 -3.33 -2.91
CA VAL A 304 24.21 -2.68 -2.51
C VAL A 304 24.09 -2.06 -1.11
N GLU A 305 23.00 -1.37 -0.83
CA GLU A 305 22.78 -0.74 0.48
C GLU A 305 22.64 -1.80 1.59
N ALA A 306 21.87 -2.86 1.34
CA ALA A 306 21.75 -3.98 2.27
C ALA A 306 23.09 -4.70 2.52
N ALA A 307 23.90 -4.89 1.47
CA ALA A 307 25.22 -5.49 1.59
C ALA A 307 26.20 -4.61 2.41
N LYS A 308 26.21 -3.29 2.16
CA LYS A 308 27.00 -2.33 2.94
C LYS A 308 26.66 -2.37 4.43
N GLN A 309 25.37 -2.33 4.78
CA GLN A 309 24.91 -2.38 6.16
C GLN A 309 25.33 -3.69 6.83
N ARG A 310 25.22 -4.82 6.15
CA ARG A 310 25.63 -6.12 6.67
C ARG A 310 27.13 -6.22 6.88
N ILE A 311 27.94 -5.81 5.89
CA ILE A 311 29.41 -5.86 5.96
C ILE A 311 29.90 -4.94 7.07
N SER A 312 29.38 -3.69 7.18
CA SER A 312 29.75 -2.78 8.25
C SER A 312 29.34 -3.29 9.63
N ALA A 313 28.20 -3.99 9.74
CA ALA A 313 27.79 -4.63 10.99
C ALA A 313 28.72 -5.80 11.38
N GLN A 314 29.28 -6.51 10.41
CA GLN A 314 30.27 -7.56 10.66
C GLN A 314 31.64 -6.98 11.07
N GLU A 315 32.05 -5.85 10.50
CA GLU A 315 33.30 -5.17 10.86
C GLU A 315 33.22 -4.50 12.24
N THR A 316 32.04 -3.99 12.64
CA THR A 316 31.80 -3.44 13.98
C THR A 316 31.50 -4.51 15.02
N GLY A 317 31.14 -5.70 14.58
CA GLY A 317 30.99 -6.92 15.40
C GLY A 317 32.33 -7.60 15.66
N SER A 318 33.34 -6.84 16.10
CA SER A 318 34.46 -7.45 16.84
C SER A 318 33.82 -8.22 18.00
N ALA A 319 33.94 -9.55 17.95
CA ALA A 319 33.57 -10.41 19.06
C ALA A 319 34.17 -9.77 20.31
N PRO A 320 33.43 -9.72 21.45
CA PRO A 320 34.01 -9.25 22.68
C PRO A 320 35.28 -10.08 22.85
N VAL A 321 36.42 -9.41 22.82
CA VAL A 321 37.69 -10.01 23.22
C VAL A 321 37.38 -10.52 24.62
N GLN A 322 37.23 -11.84 24.75
CA GLN A 322 37.21 -12.45 26.07
C GLN A 322 38.55 -12.04 26.69
N GLU A 323 38.50 -11.00 27.57
CA GLU A 323 39.61 -10.67 28.42
C GLU A 323 40.03 -11.99 29.09
N ALA A 324 41.20 -12.45 28.77
CA ALA A 324 41.75 -13.62 29.42
C ALA A 324 41.61 -13.37 30.94
N PRO A 325 41.20 -14.36 31.72
CA PRO A 325 40.94 -14.16 33.12
C PRO A 325 42.22 -13.57 33.75
N LYS A 326 42.09 -12.34 34.30
CA LYS A 326 43.19 -11.61 34.93
C LYS A 326 43.80 -12.51 36.02
N PRO A 327 45.11 -12.72 36.04
CA PRO A 327 45.70 -13.58 37.04
C PRO A 327 45.43 -13.01 38.43
N LYS A 328 44.91 -13.82 39.33
CA LYS A 328 44.61 -13.41 40.73
C LYS A 328 45.87 -13.12 41.55
N PHE A 329 47.02 -13.62 41.06
CA PHE A 329 48.34 -13.47 41.74
C PHE A 329 49.42 -13.22 40.69
N CYS A 330 50.48 -12.52 41.07
CA CYS A 330 51.64 -12.32 40.24
C CYS A 330 52.36 -13.68 40.00
N PRO A 331 52.58 -14.11 38.73
CA PRO A 331 53.26 -15.40 38.46
C PRO A 331 54.72 -15.41 38.89
N ASN A 332 55.33 -14.25 39.12
CA ASN A 332 56.75 -14.19 39.48
C ASN A 332 56.98 -14.17 41.01
N CYS A 333 56.15 -13.49 41.81
CA CYS A 333 56.37 -13.36 43.24
C CYS A 333 55.19 -13.81 44.11
N GLY A 334 54.08 -14.27 43.54
CA GLY A 334 52.90 -14.74 44.25
C GLY A 334 52.05 -13.65 44.94
N ALA A 335 52.40 -12.38 44.84
CA ALA A 335 51.62 -11.30 45.43
C ALA A 335 50.25 -11.16 44.78
N PRO A 336 49.17 -10.78 45.56
CA PRO A 336 47.86 -10.57 45.00
C PRO A 336 47.88 -9.53 43.86
N TYR A 337 47.08 -9.78 42.79
CA TYR A 337 46.92 -8.83 41.68
C TYR A 337 45.89 -7.75 42.03
N GLU A 338 46.37 -6.52 42.24
CA GLU A 338 45.56 -5.37 42.58
C GLU A 338 45.23 -4.47 41.37
N GLY A 339 45.54 -4.94 40.16
CA GLY A 339 45.35 -4.18 38.92
C GLY A 339 46.63 -3.46 38.44
N GLY A 340 46.70 -3.16 37.15
CA GLY A 340 47.85 -2.48 36.56
C GLY A 340 48.72 -3.39 35.67
N LYS A 341 49.60 -2.78 34.81
CA LYS A 341 50.43 -3.51 33.86
C LYS A 341 51.68 -4.16 34.46
N PHE A 342 52.01 -3.81 35.70
CA PHE A 342 53.18 -4.31 36.42
C PHE A 342 52.81 -4.69 37.85
N CYS A 343 53.44 -5.70 38.38
CA CYS A 343 53.31 -6.09 39.77
C CYS A 343 53.92 -5.02 40.70
N GLN A 344 53.14 -4.53 41.66
CA GLN A 344 53.58 -3.49 42.59
C GLN A 344 54.64 -4.01 43.60
N SER A 345 54.68 -5.31 43.83
CA SER A 345 55.66 -5.95 44.75
C SER A 345 56.99 -6.28 44.13
N CYS A 346 57.07 -6.71 42.86
CA CYS A 346 58.29 -7.15 42.24
C CYS A 346 58.63 -6.50 40.90
N GLY A 347 57.76 -5.59 40.38
CA GLY A 347 57.97 -4.87 39.13
C GLY A 347 57.80 -5.70 37.85
N SER A 348 57.45 -6.96 37.92
CA SER A 348 57.26 -7.82 36.73
C SER A 348 56.05 -7.38 35.95
N LYS A 349 56.16 -7.43 34.61
CA LYS A 349 55.06 -7.13 33.69
C LYS A 349 53.99 -8.22 33.77
N LEU A 350 52.72 -7.85 33.99
CA LEU A 350 51.56 -8.76 34.18
C LEU A 350 50.59 -8.80 33.03
N LEU A 351 50.64 -7.82 32.11
CA LEU A 351 49.84 -7.72 30.91
C LEU A 351 50.68 -7.29 29.71
#